data_d23384e6021183218634b5d9b31dd60e
#
_entry.id   d23384e6021183218634b5d9b31dd60e
#
_cell.length_a   1.000
_cell.length_b   1.000
_cell.length_c   1.000
_cell.angle_alpha   90.00
_cell.angle_beta   90.00
_cell.angle_gamma   90.00
#
_symmetry.space_group_name_H-M   'P 1'
#
loop_
_entity.id
_entity.type
_entity.pdbx_description
1 polymer ?
#
loop_
_entity_poly.entity_id
_entity_poly.type
_entity_poly.pdbx_seq_one_letter_code
_entity_poly.pdbx_strand_id
1 'polypeptide(L)'
;MKKHFNFAAIAIFIILLLTFNASSTVHRREITNLELVHIVGMDTGRAQPGDISFTILRNTVTGSDGSSGSGDSEGDMSSNQKILTVEAPSYDRAFRMAQTYTDKQFSGTHIGFFLLGEEAARQDIRRHLDYVLRNNEIRLNSKPFVIRGMTAEEFLRQAGKGSYDLNEVLRSTENNNMHLGFTGTTLLVDAMRMLSEEPYVTVLPAAQLVGFDEEEKGGGEEGEKKEPSNVMLNGYGVVKEGKLIGYLENEAARAYNIVTNRLTTTNLDIPLESGGYVSFGIAHCESRMEFEIDGDEIRRVVIRVETRSNFDEVTAHGKGVFEEEAIRRLEEKQEQKLTEQLEALIGESKRMRADFLGVCGAFRLQHPYRFRGMESGWNDRIAGLEIVPEVRVHIQRTLDTVGTND
;
A
#
# COMPACT_ATOMS: atom_id res chain seq x y z
N MET A 1 42.41 23.90 -55.60
CA MET A 1 42.26 24.09 -54.15
C MET A 1 40.83 23.88 -53.61
N LYS A 2 39.76 24.34 -54.22
CA LYS A 2 38.36 24.15 -53.70
C LYS A 2 37.89 22.67 -53.63
N LYS A 3 38.31 21.77 -54.55
CA LYS A 3 37.88 20.39 -54.54
C LYS A 3 38.45 19.56 -53.34
N HIS A 4 39.69 19.85 -52.91
CA HIS A 4 40.32 19.14 -51.80
C HIS A 4 39.78 19.57 -50.44
N PHE A 5 39.31 20.81 -50.34
CA PHE A 5 38.72 21.34 -49.12
C PHE A 5 37.34 20.66 -48.82
N ASN A 6 36.54 20.42 -49.87
CA ASN A 6 35.26 19.74 -49.71
C ASN A 6 35.45 18.25 -49.33
N PHE A 7 36.50 17.59 -49.81
CA PHE A 7 36.78 16.21 -49.49
C PHE A 7 37.23 16.04 -48.03
N ALA A 8 38.07 16.95 -47.55
CA ALA A 8 38.50 16.98 -46.14
C ALA A 8 37.34 17.28 -45.18
N ALA A 9 36.43 18.19 -45.53
CA ALA A 9 35.24 18.50 -44.73
C ALA A 9 34.28 17.30 -44.67
N ILE A 10 34.07 16.58 -45.76
CA ILE A 10 33.26 15.38 -45.82
C ILE A 10 33.88 14.26 -44.99
N ALA A 11 35.19 14.08 -45.08
CA ALA A 11 35.90 13.07 -44.28
C ALA A 11 35.81 13.36 -42.77
N ILE A 12 35.98 14.61 -42.36
CA ILE A 12 35.80 15.03 -40.96
C ILE A 12 34.35 14.82 -40.49
N PHE A 13 33.37 15.13 -41.32
CA PHE A 13 31.96 14.91 -40.99
C PHE A 13 31.63 13.41 -40.82
N ILE A 14 32.19 12.56 -41.70
CA ILE A 14 32.03 11.10 -41.60
C ILE A 14 32.71 10.56 -40.33
N ILE A 15 33.91 11.05 -39.98
CA ILE A 15 34.59 10.67 -38.73
C ILE A 15 33.81 11.10 -37.51
N LEU A 16 33.25 12.34 -37.50
CA LEU A 16 32.39 12.84 -36.45
C LEU A 16 31.10 12.00 -36.32
N LEU A 17 30.52 11.59 -37.43
CA LEU A 17 29.29 10.78 -37.44
C LEU A 17 29.60 9.34 -36.96
N LEU A 18 30.75 8.79 -37.28
CA LEU A 18 31.21 7.48 -36.79
C LEU A 18 31.54 7.53 -35.29
N THR A 19 32.19 8.59 -34.80
CA THR A 19 32.50 8.74 -33.38
C THR A 19 31.23 9.00 -32.56
N PHE A 20 30.26 9.75 -33.10
CA PHE A 20 28.97 9.95 -32.47
C PHE A 20 28.13 8.67 -32.36
N ASN A 21 28.13 7.84 -33.42
CA ASN A 21 27.50 6.53 -33.38
C ASN A 21 28.25 5.54 -32.48
N ALA A 22 29.56 5.58 -32.42
CA ALA A 22 30.37 4.71 -31.54
C ALA A 22 30.12 5.08 -30.04
N SER A 23 29.95 6.33 -29.72
CA SER A 23 29.63 6.75 -28.33
C SER A 23 28.22 6.41 -27.90
N SER A 24 27.25 6.25 -28.82
CA SER A 24 25.88 5.84 -28.51
C SER A 24 25.69 4.35 -28.23
N THR A 25 26.70 3.52 -28.58
CA THR A 25 26.63 2.05 -28.39
C THR A 25 27.12 1.58 -27.02
N VAL A 26 27.71 2.48 -26.22
CA VAL A 26 28.39 2.11 -24.96
C VAL A 26 27.42 1.68 -23.82
N HIS A 27 26.11 1.85 -23.98
CA HIS A 27 25.16 1.53 -22.92
C HIS A 27 23.92 0.75 -23.37
N ARG A 28 24.00 -0.02 -24.48
CA ARG A 28 22.93 -0.98 -24.79
C ARG A 28 23.03 -2.17 -23.84
N ARG A 29 22.26 -2.14 -22.76
CA ARG A 29 22.01 -3.32 -21.94
C ARG A 29 21.04 -4.22 -22.72
N GLU A 30 21.46 -5.40 -23.10
CA GLU A 30 20.57 -6.38 -23.71
C GLU A 30 19.59 -6.87 -22.64
N ILE A 31 18.30 -6.84 -22.93
CA ILE A 31 17.23 -7.24 -22.00
C ILE A 31 17.41 -8.69 -21.55
N THR A 32 17.96 -9.54 -22.41
CA THR A 32 18.28 -10.96 -22.14
C THR A 32 19.28 -11.16 -21.00
N ASN A 33 20.15 -10.17 -20.76
CA ASN A 33 21.17 -10.21 -19.71
C ASN A 33 20.71 -9.51 -18.41
N LEU A 34 19.44 -9.05 -18.35
CA LEU A 34 18.89 -8.43 -17.18
C LEU A 34 18.04 -9.44 -16.40
N GLU A 35 18.16 -9.38 -15.08
CA GLU A 35 17.26 -10.02 -14.15
C GLU A 35 16.39 -8.96 -13.49
N LEU A 36 15.10 -8.98 -13.80
CA LEU A 36 14.16 -7.97 -13.31
C LEU A 36 13.76 -8.29 -11.87
N VAL A 37 14.02 -7.33 -10.98
CA VAL A 37 13.62 -7.42 -9.59
C VAL A 37 12.26 -6.72 -9.42
N HIS A 38 11.28 -7.42 -8.88
CA HIS A 38 9.92 -6.91 -8.68
C HIS A 38 9.61 -6.61 -7.21
N ILE A 39 10.17 -7.39 -6.30
CA ILE A 39 9.93 -7.29 -4.86
C ILE A 39 11.27 -7.32 -4.13
N VAL A 40 11.39 -6.43 -3.15
CA VAL A 40 12.55 -6.34 -2.27
C VAL A 40 12.09 -6.39 -0.82
N GLY A 41 12.68 -7.29 -0.03
CA GLY A 41 12.55 -7.34 1.42
C GLY A 41 13.66 -6.55 2.09
N MET A 42 13.31 -5.83 3.13
CA MET A 42 14.20 -4.97 3.91
C MET A 42 14.04 -5.26 5.39
N ASP A 43 15.07 -5.82 5.99
CA ASP A 43 15.10 -6.20 7.40
C ASP A 43 16.34 -5.67 8.11
N THR A 44 16.37 -5.77 9.41
CA THR A 44 17.60 -5.59 10.21
C THR A 44 18.49 -6.81 10.04
N GLY A 45 19.78 -6.59 9.79
CA GLY A 45 20.78 -7.67 9.73
C GLY A 45 21.02 -8.29 11.11
N ARG A 46 21.43 -9.56 11.09
CA ARG A 46 21.70 -10.35 12.29
C ARG A 46 23.20 -10.52 12.56
N ALA A 47 24.04 -10.36 11.53
CA ALA A 47 25.46 -10.65 11.62
C ALA A 47 26.21 -9.65 12.51
N GLN A 48 25.93 -8.36 12.39
CA GLN A 48 26.52 -7.32 13.22
C GLN A 48 25.49 -6.25 13.58
N PRO A 49 25.60 -5.60 14.75
CA PRO A 49 24.73 -4.47 15.10
C PRO A 49 24.85 -3.37 14.06
N GLY A 50 23.71 -2.99 13.51
CA GLY A 50 23.64 -1.95 12.48
C GLY A 50 23.70 -2.47 11.05
N ASP A 51 23.92 -3.74 10.79
CA ASP A 51 23.76 -4.32 9.46
C ASP A 51 22.28 -4.32 9.03
N ILE A 52 22.07 -4.40 7.73
CA ILE A 52 20.77 -4.59 7.10
C ILE A 52 20.72 -5.97 6.43
N SER A 53 19.54 -6.54 6.36
CA SER A 53 19.26 -7.71 5.53
C SER A 53 18.46 -7.28 4.32
N PHE A 54 18.93 -7.65 3.15
CA PHE A 54 18.37 -7.31 1.86
C PHE A 54 17.97 -8.58 1.12
N THR A 55 16.68 -8.74 0.87
CA THR A 55 16.13 -9.93 0.24
C THR A 55 15.54 -9.58 -1.11
N ILE A 56 15.93 -10.31 -2.13
CA ILE A 56 15.42 -10.17 -3.51
C ILE A 56 14.60 -11.39 -3.85
N LEU A 57 13.39 -11.20 -4.34
CA LEU A 57 12.62 -12.24 -5.00
C LEU A 57 12.93 -12.22 -6.50
N ARG A 58 13.45 -13.33 -6.99
CA ARG A 58 13.89 -13.53 -8.37
C ARG A 58 12.92 -14.44 -9.11
N ASN A 59 12.44 -14.02 -10.26
CA ASN A 59 11.70 -14.88 -11.18
C ASN A 59 12.70 -15.48 -12.18
N THR A 60 13.05 -16.75 -12.03
CA THR A 60 13.81 -17.46 -13.05
C THR A 60 12.87 -17.88 -14.17
N VAL A 61 12.90 -17.18 -15.29
CA VAL A 61 12.31 -17.70 -16.53
C VAL A 61 13.17 -18.88 -16.94
N THR A 62 12.70 -20.10 -16.69
CA THR A 62 13.28 -21.29 -17.34
C THR A 62 12.96 -21.16 -18.82
N GLY A 63 13.95 -20.69 -19.59
CA GLY A 63 13.88 -20.76 -21.04
C GLY A 63 13.64 -22.23 -21.41
N SER A 64 12.58 -22.49 -22.14
CA SER A 64 12.40 -23.76 -22.82
C SER A 64 13.49 -23.84 -23.87
N ASP A 65 14.67 -24.34 -23.49
CA ASP A 65 15.62 -24.88 -24.49
C ASP A 65 14.90 -25.98 -25.22
N GLY A 66 14.78 -25.77 -26.52
CA GLY A 66 14.00 -26.59 -27.44
C GLY A 66 14.24 -28.10 -27.29
N SER A 67 13.27 -28.74 -26.73
CA SER A 67 13.02 -30.17 -26.92
C SER A 67 11.57 -30.31 -27.37
N SER A 68 11.41 -30.43 -28.69
CA SER A 68 10.15 -30.83 -29.33
C SER A 68 9.80 -32.25 -28.89
N GLY A 69 8.93 -32.36 -27.88
CA GLY A 69 8.30 -33.58 -27.46
C GLY A 69 6.82 -33.32 -27.33
N SER A 70 6.06 -33.77 -28.34
CA SER A 70 4.59 -33.79 -28.35
C SER A 70 4.07 -34.62 -27.19
N GLY A 71 3.38 -34.00 -26.27
CA GLY A 71 2.65 -34.67 -25.19
C GLY A 71 1.78 -33.66 -24.49
N ASP A 72 0.45 -33.79 -24.67
CA ASP A 72 -0.57 -33.06 -23.93
C ASP A 72 -0.38 -33.30 -22.43
N SER A 73 0.24 -32.35 -21.75
CA SER A 73 0.13 -32.20 -20.30
C SER A 73 -0.05 -30.72 -20.04
N GLU A 74 -1.19 -30.36 -19.48
CA GLU A 74 -1.42 -29.08 -18.84
C GLU A 74 -0.24 -28.80 -17.92
N GLY A 75 0.71 -28.01 -18.42
CA GLY A 75 1.99 -27.80 -17.78
C GLY A 75 1.81 -27.01 -16.51
N ASP A 76 2.16 -27.66 -15.43
CA ASP A 76 2.46 -27.09 -14.13
C ASP A 76 3.41 -25.89 -14.31
N MET A 77 2.84 -24.66 -14.40
CA MET A 77 3.58 -23.41 -14.38
C MET A 77 4.01 -23.14 -12.93
N SER A 78 4.82 -24.03 -12.35
CA SER A 78 5.46 -23.72 -11.08
C SER A 78 6.39 -22.54 -11.32
N SER A 79 6.01 -21.38 -10.79
CA SER A 79 6.86 -20.20 -10.78
C SER A 79 8.12 -20.53 -9.99
N ASN A 80 9.25 -20.76 -10.67
CA ASN A 80 10.56 -21.00 -10.06
C ASN A 80 11.05 -19.69 -9.43
N GLN A 81 10.38 -19.25 -8.37
CA GLN A 81 10.78 -18.08 -7.59
C GLN A 81 11.95 -18.46 -6.70
N LYS A 82 13.07 -17.79 -6.85
CA LYS A 82 14.26 -17.98 -6.01
C LYS A 82 14.47 -16.74 -5.15
N ILE A 83 14.69 -16.97 -3.87
CA ILE A 83 14.96 -15.93 -2.89
C ILE A 83 16.48 -15.87 -2.67
N LEU A 84 17.01 -14.66 -2.76
CA LEU A 84 18.38 -14.34 -2.42
C LEU A 84 18.39 -13.31 -1.28
N THR A 85 19.00 -13.67 -0.17
CA THR A 85 19.18 -12.77 1.00
C THR A 85 20.65 -12.48 1.19
N VAL A 86 21.00 -11.22 1.40
CA VAL A 86 22.35 -10.74 1.67
C VAL A 86 22.34 -9.78 2.84
N GLU A 87 23.23 -9.98 3.81
CA GLU A 87 23.47 -9.04 4.91
C GLU A 87 24.69 -8.17 4.63
N ALA A 88 24.58 -6.88 4.92
CA ALA A 88 25.65 -5.91 4.71
C ALA A 88 25.44 -4.63 5.54
N PRO A 89 26.48 -3.80 5.74
CA PRO A 89 26.34 -2.51 6.41
C PRO A 89 25.48 -1.48 5.68
N SER A 90 25.24 -1.67 4.37
CA SER A 90 24.44 -0.75 3.56
C SER A 90 23.74 -1.47 2.39
N TYR A 91 22.65 -0.91 1.90
CA TYR A 91 21.90 -1.43 0.75
C TYR A 91 22.70 -1.42 -0.56
N ASP A 92 23.53 -0.41 -0.80
CA ASP A 92 24.42 -0.39 -1.97
C ASP A 92 25.39 -1.59 -1.95
N ARG A 93 25.98 -1.85 -0.77
CA ARG A 93 26.88 -3.02 -0.63
C ARG A 93 26.12 -4.34 -0.75
N ALA A 94 24.94 -4.45 -0.12
CA ALA A 94 24.12 -5.65 -0.25
C ALA A 94 23.71 -5.93 -1.68
N PHE A 95 23.30 -4.91 -2.42
CA PHE A 95 22.95 -5.03 -3.84
C PHE A 95 24.14 -5.48 -4.71
N ARG A 96 25.32 -4.89 -4.48
CA ARG A 96 26.56 -5.31 -5.19
C ARG A 96 26.98 -6.74 -4.83
N MET A 97 26.84 -7.13 -3.57
CA MET A 97 27.10 -8.52 -3.15
C MET A 97 26.07 -9.46 -3.78
N ALA A 98 24.79 -9.13 -3.77
CA ALA A 98 23.75 -9.92 -4.42
C ALA A 98 24.06 -10.16 -5.91
N GLN A 99 24.63 -9.16 -6.59
CA GLN A 99 25.03 -9.25 -8.00
C GLN A 99 26.10 -10.34 -8.25
N THR A 100 26.90 -10.71 -7.25
CA THR A 100 27.94 -11.76 -7.40
C THR A 100 27.35 -13.17 -7.41
N TYR A 101 26.10 -13.34 -7.03
CA TYR A 101 25.40 -14.64 -7.01
C TYR A 101 24.59 -14.94 -8.28
N THR A 102 24.71 -14.10 -9.30
CA THR A 102 24.01 -14.29 -10.57
C THR A 102 24.92 -13.93 -11.74
N ASP A 103 24.69 -14.59 -12.86
CA ASP A 103 25.32 -14.31 -14.16
C ASP A 103 24.64 -13.15 -14.90
N LYS A 104 23.42 -12.77 -14.48
CA LYS A 104 22.65 -11.66 -15.04
C LYS A 104 22.77 -10.40 -14.18
N GLN A 105 22.64 -9.24 -14.81
CA GLN A 105 22.63 -7.98 -14.09
C GLN A 105 21.24 -7.69 -13.50
N PHE A 106 21.16 -7.44 -12.19
CA PHE A 106 19.92 -6.99 -11.57
C PHE A 106 19.52 -5.62 -12.09
N SER A 107 18.23 -5.48 -12.38
CA SER A 107 17.62 -4.19 -12.71
C SER A 107 16.54 -3.84 -11.70
N GLY A 108 16.70 -2.70 -11.03
CA GLY A 108 15.74 -2.14 -10.08
C GLY A 108 14.58 -1.39 -10.73
N THR A 109 14.57 -1.25 -12.06
CA THR A 109 13.57 -0.45 -12.78
C THR A 109 12.14 -0.99 -12.69
N HIS A 110 11.99 -2.25 -12.28
CA HIS A 110 10.70 -2.94 -12.15
C HIS A 110 10.29 -3.22 -10.71
N ILE A 111 11.03 -2.74 -9.72
CA ILE A 111 10.64 -2.89 -8.32
C ILE A 111 9.31 -2.17 -8.09
N GLY A 112 8.28 -2.99 -7.82
CA GLY A 112 6.93 -2.53 -7.50
C GLY A 112 6.70 -2.41 -6.01
N PHE A 113 7.33 -3.28 -5.22
CA PHE A 113 7.09 -3.38 -3.79
C PHE A 113 8.38 -3.41 -2.98
N PHE A 114 8.39 -2.62 -1.89
CA PHE A 114 9.38 -2.68 -0.82
C PHE A 114 8.71 -3.19 0.44
N LEU A 115 9.11 -4.37 0.89
CA LEU A 115 8.56 -5.02 2.08
C LEU A 115 9.48 -4.75 3.27
N LEU A 116 8.98 -4.02 4.25
CA LEU A 116 9.69 -3.71 5.50
C LEU A 116 9.26 -4.71 6.56
N GLY A 117 10.16 -5.54 7.06
CA GLY A 117 9.89 -6.40 8.20
C GLY A 117 9.50 -5.57 9.44
N GLU A 118 8.67 -6.11 10.32
CA GLU A 118 8.12 -5.35 11.43
C GLU A 118 9.21 -4.74 12.33
N GLU A 119 10.26 -5.49 12.64
CA GLU A 119 11.34 -5.00 13.49
C GLU A 119 12.11 -3.85 12.80
N ALA A 120 12.40 -3.98 11.51
CA ALA A 120 13.02 -2.92 10.71
C ALA A 120 12.15 -1.67 10.68
N ALA A 121 10.83 -1.83 10.54
CA ALA A 121 9.88 -0.73 10.56
C ALA A 121 9.79 -0.05 11.95
N ARG A 122 9.99 -0.79 13.04
CA ARG A 122 10.01 -0.23 14.41
C ARG A 122 11.28 0.54 14.75
N GLN A 123 12.37 0.34 14.00
CA GLN A 123 13.61 1.09 14.20
C GLN A 123 13.55 2.46 13.51
N ASP A 124 13.93 2.57 12.26
CA ASP A 124 13.79 3.79 11.46
C ASP A 124 13.72 3.45 9.96
N ILE A 125 12.53 3.53 9.39
CA ILE A 125 12.31 3.20 7.99
C ILE A 125 13.03 4.15 7.03
N ARG A 126 13.39 5.37 7.46
CA ARG A 126 14.11 6.33 6.62
C ARG A 126 15.47 5.77 6.22
N ARG A 127 16.13 5.05 7.13
CA ARG A 127 17.40 4.35 6.84
C ARG A 127 17.25 3.34 5.71
N HIS A 128 16.12 2.62 5.68
CA HIS A 128 15.84 1.60 4.67
C HIS A 128 15.45 2.24 3.33
N LEU A 129 14.69 3.30 3.35
CA LEU A 129 14.15 3.93 2.14
C LEU A 129 15.08 5.00 1.53
N ASP A 130 16.07 5.53 2.27
CA ASP A 130 17.01 6.55 1.76
C ASP A 130 17.81 6.05 0.55
N TYR A 131 18.26 4.79 0.59
CA TYR A 131 18.95 4.18 -0.55
C TYR A 131 18.09 4.16 -1.82
N VAL A 132 16.81 3.84 -1.64
CA VAL A 132 15.86 3.73 -2.76
C VAL A 132 15.68 5.10 -3.43
N LEU A 133 15.59 6.17 -2.64
CA LEU A 133 15.46 7.55 -3.16
C LEU A 133 16.70 8.04 -3.90
N ARG A 134 17.89 7.57 -3.52
CA ARG A 134 19.16 7.96 -4.14
C ARG A 134 19.51 7.14 -5.36
N ASN A 135 18.82 6.02 -5.58
CA ASN A 135 19.10 5.13 -6.70
C ASN A 135 18.27 5.53 -7.92
N ASN A 136 18.92 6.01 -8.96
CA ASN A 136 18.28 6.48 -10.20
C ASN A 136 17.57 5.37 -11.00
N GLU A 137 17.85 4.10 -10.73
CA GLU A 137 17.22 2.97 -11.42
C GLU A 137 15.86 2.61 -10.79
N ILE A 138 15.61 3.03 -9.56
CA ILE A 138 14.39 2.70 -8.82
C ILE A 138 13.31 3.74 -9.08
N ARG A 139 12.11 3.28 -9.37
CA ARG A 139 10.97 4.15 -9.61
C ARG A 139 10.36 4.65 -8.29
N LEU A 140 10.09 5.94 -8.19
CA LEU A 140 9.50 6.56 -7.01
C LEU A 140 8.00 6.21 -6.82
N ASN A 141 7.36 5.58 -7.81
CA ASN A 141 5.99 5.06 -7.71
C ASN A 141 5.92 3.64 -7.14
N SER A 142 7.03 3.07 -6.71
CA SER A 142 7.02 1.82 -5.95
C SER A 142 6.32 1.99 -4.60
N LYS A 143 5.88 0.89 -4.02
CA LYS A 143 4.97 0.85 -2.88
C LYS A 143 5.66 0.21 -1.67
N PRO A 144 5.89 0.96 -0.60
CA PRO A 144 6.36 0.39 0.66
C PRO A 144 5.21 -0.26 1.43
N PHE A 145 5.45 -1.48 1.93
CA PHE A 145 4.55 -2.23 2.81
C PHE A 145 5.25 -2.57 4.12
N VAL A 146 4.52 -2.60 5.21
CA VAL A 146 4.98 -3.17 6.48
C VAL A 146 4.52 -4.62 6.55
N ILE A 147 5.43 -5.53 6.83
CA ILE A 147 5.12 -6.94 7.06
C ILE A 147 4.88 -7.13 8.55
N ARG A 148 3.67 -7.58 8.89
CA ARG A 148 3.25 -7.72 10.27
C ARG A 148 3.67 -9.06 10.86
N GLY A 149 4.24 -9.03 12.06
CA GLY A 149 4.54 -10.21 12.89
C GLY A 149 5.75 -11.03 12.45
N MET A 150 6.46 -10.62 11.37
CA MET A 150 7.61 -11.36 10.86
C MET A 150 8.58 -10.46 10.10
N THR A 151 9.71 -11.03 9.68
CA THR A 151 10.63 -10.37 8.76
C THR A 151 10.11 -10.41 7.33
N ALA A 152 10.57 -9.48 6.50
CA ALA A 152 10.27 -9.50 5.06
C ALA A 152 10.85 -10.75 4.39
N GLU A 153 12.02 -11.23 4.83
CA GLU A 153 12.60 -12.47 4.35
C GLU A 153 11.70 -13.67 4.62
N GLU A 154 11.21 -13.83 5.86
CA GLU A 154 10.30 -14.92 6.23
C GLU A 154 9.00 -14.87 5.43
N PHE A 155 8.42 -13.66 5.30
CA PHE A 155 7.23 -13.46 4.49
C PHE A 155 7.46 -13.90 3.04
N LEU A 156 8.54 -13.45 2.40
CA LEU A 156 8.88 -13.83 1.03
C LEU A 156 9.10 -15.33 0.88
N ARG A 157 9.77 -15.97 1.85
CA ARG A 157 10.01 -17.43 1.84
C ARG A 157 8.74 -18.24 1.98
N GLN A 158 7.82 -17.81 2.83
CA GLN A 158 6.57 -18.52 3.06
C GLN A 158 5.55 -18.27 1.93
N ALA A 159 5.34 -17.00 1.54
CA ALA A 159 4.45 -16.65 0.44
C ALA A 159 4.94 -17.16 -0.92
N GLY A 160 6.26 -17.23 -1.12
CA GLY A 160 6.88 -17.72 -2.37
C GLY A 160 6.88 -19.24 -2.54
N LYS A 161 6.44 -20.02 -1.54
CA LYS A 161 6.26 -21.49 -1.67
C LYS A 161 5.07 -21.86 -2.54
N GLY A 162 4.12 -20.94 -2.75
CA GLY A 162 2.98 -21.16 -3.63
C GLY A 162 3.38 -21.18 -5.10
N SER A 163 2.53 -21.78 -5.93
CA SER A 163 2.71 -21.86 -7.39
C SER A 163 2.46 -20.51 -8.10
N TYR A 164 2.28 -19.42 -7.36
CA TYR A 164 1.86 -18.13 -7.89
C TYR A 164 3.01 -17.13 -7.99
N ASP A 165 2.93 -16.21 -8.95
CA ASP A 165 3.80 -15.03 -8.97
C ASP A 165 3.39 -14.09 -7.82
N LEU A 166 4.22 -14.00 -6.77
CA LEU A 166 3.94 -13.18 -5.60
C LEU A 166 3.75 -11.68 -5.95
N ASN A 167 4.41 -11.18 -6.98
CA ASN A 167 4.21 -9.81 -7.44
C ASN A 167 2.78 -9.61 -7.98
N GLU A 168 2.24 -10.59 -8.70
CA GLU A 168 0.86 -10.54 -9.17
C GLU A 168 -0.14 -10.73 -8.04
N VAL A 169 0.15 -11.62 -7.08
CA VAL A 169 -0.65 -11.80 -5.87
C VAL A 169 -0.74 -10.50 -5.08
N LEU A 170 0.37 -9.82 -4.82
CA LEU A 170 0.36 -8.54 -4.10
C LEU A 170 -0.44 -7.46 -4.85
N ARG A 171 -0.30 -7.37 -6.17
CA ARG A 171 -1.06 -6.42 -6.99
C ARG A 171 -2.55 -6.71 -6.99
N SER A 172 -2.94 -7.96 -7.20
CA SER A 172 -4.36 -8.35 -7.22
C SER A 172 -4.99 -8.21 -5.85
N THR A 173 -4.29 -8.62 -4.78
CA THR A 173 -4.76 -8.48 -3.41
C THR A 173 -4.92 -7.00 -3.03
N GLU A 174 -3.98 -6.13 -3.43
CA GLU A 174 -4.10 -4.68 -3.23
C GLU A 174 -5.36 -4.15 -3.93
N ASN A 175 -5.53 -4.47 -5.21
CA ASN A 175 -6.70 -4.01 -5.98
C ASN A 175 -8.02 -4.52 -5.36
N ASN A 176 -8.09 -5.79 -4.99
CA ASN A 176 -9.28 -6.36 -4.38
C ASN A 176 -9.60 -5.72 -3.01
N ASN A 177 -8.58 -5.50 -2.18
CA ASN A 177 -8.79 -4.90 -0.84
C ASN A 177 -9.17 -3.42 -0.90
N MET A 178 -8.84 -2.69 -1.97
CA MET A 178 -9.35 -1.33 -2.18
C MET A 178 -10.88 -1.29 -2.27
N HIS A 179 -11.51 -2.36 -2.76
CA HIS A 179 -12.98 -2.47 -2.80
C HIS A 179 -13.60 -2.78 -1.44
N LEU A 180 -12.84 -3.35 -0.50
CA LEU A 180 -13.31 -3.57 0.88
C LEU A 180 -13.15 -2.31 1.75
N GLY A 181 -12.33 -1.37 1.33
CA GLY A 181 -12.08 -0.12 2.05
C GLY A 181 -11.16 -0.26 3.27
N PHE A 182 -10.53 -1.42 3.49
CA PHE A 182 -9.66 -1.68 4.65
C PHE A 182 -8.19 -1.45 4.39
N THR A 183 -7.79 -1.16 3.17
CA THR A 183 -6.43 -0.78 2.80
C THR A 183 -6.45 0.16 1.60
N GLY A 184 -5.30 0.68 1.23
CA GLY A 184 -5.11 1.52 0.04
C GLY A 184 -3.64 1.64 -0.28
N THR A 185 -3.33 2.33 -1.37
CA THR A 185 -1.96 2.49 -1.85
C THR A 185 -1.27 3.68 -1.20
N THR A 186 -0.02 3.50 -0.77
CA THR A 186 0.89 4.59 -0.43
C THR A 186 2.12 4.48 -1.32
N LEU A 187 2.42 5.53 -2.07
CA LEU A 187 3.61 5.56 -2.91
C LEU A 187 4.85 5.92 -2.07
N LEU A 188 6.00 5.41 -2.46
CA LEU A 188 7.27 5.70 -1.81
C LEU A 188 7.54 7.20 -1.71
N VAL A 189 7.32 7.94 -2.79
CA VAL A 189 7.53 9.39 -2.83
C VAL A 189 6.64 10.12 -1.81
N ASP A 190 5.40 9.70 -1.66
CA ASP A 190 4.47 10.30 -0.70
C ASP A 190 4.85 9.96 0.75
N ALA A 191 5.20 8.70 1.01
CA ALA A 191 5.66 8.28 2.34
C ALA A 191 6.87 9.09 2.80
N MET A 192 7.85 9.27 1.92
CA MET A 192 9.07 10.01 2.24
C MET A 192 8.83 11.51 2.39
N ARG A 193 7.96 12.10 1.57
CA ARG A 193 7.54 13.49 1.72
C ARG A 193 6.87 13.72 3.09
N MET A 194 5.94 12.84 3.46
CA MET A 194 5.25 12.91 4.76
C MET A 194 6.20 12.74 5.95
N LEU A 195 7.26 11.93 5.82
CA LEU A 195 8.28 11.76 6.86
C LEU A 195 9.31 12.90 6.93
N SER A 196 9.37 13.77 5.92
CA SER A 196 10.31 14.90 5.82
C SER A 196 9.71 16.23 6.27
N GLU A 197 8.38 16.29 6.41
CA GLU A 197 7.64 17.48 6.81
C GLU A 197 6.79 17.21 8.05
N GLU A 198 6.55 18.26 8.87
CA GLU A 198 5.57 18.17 9.96
C GLU A 198 4.20 17.68 9.42
N PRO A 199 3.56 16.74 10.09
CA PRO A 199 3.83 16.19 11.44
C PRO A 199 4.79 15.00 11.49
N TYR A 200 5.56 14.71 10.43
CA TYR A 200 6.49 13.56 10.31
C TYR A 200 5.78 12.21 10.48
N VAL A 201 4.56 12.11 10.00
CA VAL A 201 3.70 10.92 10.12
C VAL A 201 3.30 10.45 8.73
N THR A 202 3.44 9.17 8.49
CA THR A 202 2.89 8.49 7.30
C THR A 202 2.21 7.19 7.70
N VAL A 203 1.39 6.66 6.81
CA VAL A 203 0.81 5.33 6.96
C VAL A 203 1.20 4.46 5.76
N LEU A 204 1.60 3.24 6.03
CA LEU A 204 2.00 2.27 5.03
C LEU A 204 1.03 1.09 5.08
N PRO A 205 0.57 0.58 3.92
CA PRO A 205 -0.22 -0.65 3.92
C PRO A 205 0.48 -1.77 4.68
N ALA A 206 -0.29 -2.57 5.43
CA ALA A 206 0.21 -3.69 6.18
C ALA A 206 -0.17 -5.01 5.50
N ALA A 207 0.81 -5.92 5.36
CA ALA A 207 0.63 -7.26 4.84
C ALA A 207 0.97 -8.29 5.90
N GLN A 208 0.23 -9.38 5.92
CA GLN A 208 0.49 -10.53 6.79
C GLN A 208 0.16 -11.84 6.06
N LEU A 209 0.67 -12.94 6.58
CA LEU A 209 0.27 -14.26 6.13
C LEU A 209 -0.84 -14.80 7.03
N VAL A 210 -1.83 -15.39 6.41
CA VAL A 210 -2.94 -16.05 7.11
C VAL A 210 -3.06 -17.48 6.59
N GLY A 211 -3.31 -18.44 7.51
CA GLY A 211 -3.70 -19.79 7.18
C GLY A 211 -5.22 -19.82 7.04
N PHE A 212 -5.73 -20.50 6.03
CA PHE A 212 -7.12 -20.96 6.05
C PHE A 212 -7.14 -22.33 6.72
N ASP A 213 -7.90 -22.47 7.80
CA ASP A 213 -8.28 -23.77 8.32
C ASP A 213 -9.21 -24.42 7.27
N GLU A 214 -8.63 -25.20 6.36
CA GLU A 214 -9.46 -26.15 5.63
C GLU A 214 -9.99 -27.12 6.67
N GLU A 215 -11.30 -27.07 6.94
CA GLU A 215 -11.98 -28.11 7.71
C GLU A 215 -11.56 -29.46 7.14
N GLU A 216 -10.92 -30.25 7.99
CA GLU A 216 -10.46 -31.59 7.67
C GLU A 216 -11.63 -32.43 7.12
N LYS A 217 -11.69 -32.59 5.81
CA LYS A 217 -12.37 -33.71 5.19
C LYS A 217 -11.33 -34.81 4.89
N GLY A 218 -11.10 -35.64 5.85
CA GLY A 218 -10.47 -36.95 5.61
C GLY A 218 -9.13 -37.15 6.35
N GLY A 219 -9.19 -38.01 7.34
CA GLY A 219 -8.18 -38.64 8.14
C GLY A 219 -6.79 -38.78 7.51
N GLY A 220 -5.87 -38.05 8.06
CA GLY A 220 -4.44 -38.15 7.83
C GLY A 220 -3.72 -37.66 9.08
N GLU A 221 -2.69 -38.38 9.45
CA GLU A 221 -1.91 -38.34 10.69
C GLU A 221 -1.68 -36.97 11.32
N GLU A 222 -1.82 -36.92 12.65
CA GLU A 222 -1.49 -35.78 13.52
C GLU A 222 -0.07 -35.29 13.26
N GLY A 223 0.10 -33.99 12.94
CA GLY A 223 1.39 -33.36 13.22
C GLY A 223 1.90 -32.25 12.34
N GLU A 224 1.43 -32.00 11.15
CA GLU A 224 1.94 -30.87 10.38
C GLU A 224 1.02 -29.64 10.53
N LYS A 225 1.47 -28.66 11.33
CA LYS A 225 0.91 -27.31 11.26
C LYS A 225 1.09 -26.82 9.82
N LYS A 226 0.00 -26.80 9.04
CA LYS A 226 0.03 -26.19 7.70
C LYS A 226 0.58 -24.76 7.83
N GLU A 227 1.68 -24.49 7.15
CA GLU A 227 2.27 -23.15 7.12
C GLU A 227 1.27 -22.19 6.48
N PRO A 228 1.09 -20.98 7.06
CA PRO A 228 0.23 -19.96 6.46
C PRO A 228 0.77 -19.61 5.07
N SER A 229 -0.07 -19.64 4.05
CA SER A 229 0.34 -19.49 2.66
C SER A 229 -0.35 -18.34 1.93
N ASN A 230 -1.39 -17.75 2.52
CA ASN A 230 -2.18 -16.73 1.86
C ASN A 230 -1.76 -15.32 2.33
N VAL A 231 -1.55 -14.44 1.36
CA VAL A 231 -1.25 -13.03 1.63
C VAL A 231 -2.56 -12.28 1.90
N MET A 232 -2.62 -11.63 3.05
CA MET A 232 -3.71 -10.73 3.41
C MET A 232 -3.17 -9.31 3.58
N LEU A 233 -3.82 -8.36 2.92
CA LEU A 233 -3.61 -6.93 3.16
C LEU A 233 -4.73 -6.44 4.07
N ASN A 234 -4.41 -6.02 5.28
CA ASN A 234 -5.39 -5.52 6.22
C ASN A 234 -4.83 -4.34 7.01
N GLY A 235 -5.37 -3.17 6.71
CA GLY A 235 -5.04 -1.95 7.41
C GLY A 235 -3.69 -1.35 7.04
N TYR A 236 -3.17 -0.60 7.99
CA TYR A 236 -1.98 0.22 7.81
C TYR A 236 -1.08 0.18 9.05
N GLY A 237 0.22 0.18 8.84
CA GLY A 237 1.20 0.54 9.86
C GLY A 237 1.31 2.06 9.96
N VAL A 238 1.15 2.61 11.15
CA VAL A 238 1.34 4.03 11.45
C VAL A 238 2.81 4.27 11.76
N VAL A 239 3.44 5.10 10.96
CA VAL A 239 4.86 5.46 11.11
C VAL A 239 4.98 6.92 11.51
N LYS A 240 5.58 7.17 12.65
CA LYS A 240 5.87 8.51 13.17
C LYS A 240 7.37 8.69 13.34
N GLU A 241 7.90 9.79 12.82
CA GLU A 241 9.33 10.11 12.90
C GLU A 241 10.25 8.96 12.41
N GLY A 242 9.76 8.21 11.42
CA GLY A 242 10.45 7.07 10.84
C GLY A 242 10.20 5.74 11.55
N LYS A 243 9.46 5.67 12.66
CA LYS A 243 9.25 4.46 13.44
C LYS A 243 7.80 3.99 13.37
N LEU A 244 7.60 2.71 13.14
CA LEU A 244 6.31 2.07 13.28
C LEU A 244 5.88 2.10 14.76
N ILE A 245 4.75 2.75 15.05
CA ILE A 245 4.22 2.94 16.42
C ILE A 245 2.94 2.17 16.69
N GLY A 246 2.26 1.68 15.66
CA GLY A 246 1.00 0.92 15.78
C GLY A 246 0.38 0.62 14.44
N TYR A 247 -0.83 0.08 14.49
CA TYR A 247 -1.60 -0.30 13.31
C TYR A 247 -3.01 0.29 13.36
N LEU A 248 -3.56 0.56 12.17
CA LEU A 248 -4.98 0.82 11.93
C LEU A 248 -5.54 -0.40 11.20
N GLU A 249 -6.55 -1.04 11.76
CA GLU A 249 -7.11 -2.27 11.22
C GLU A 249 -8.63 -2.15 11.02
N ASN A 250 -9.17 -2.95 10.13
CA ASN A 250 -10.61 -3.09 9.94
C ASN A 250 -11.33 -1.73 9.85
N GLU A 251 -12.21 -1.46 10.80
CA GLU A 251 -13.02 -0.25 10.83
C GLU A 251 -12.20 1.03 11.00
N ALA A 252 -11.08 0.99 11.74
CA ALA A 252 -10.17 2.12 11.87
C ALA A 252 -9.46 2.43 10.53
N ALA A 253 -9.07 1.40 9.77
CA ALA A 253 -8.50 1.57 8.44
C ALA A 253 -9.52 2.12 7.45
N ARG A 254 -10.77 1.66 7.50
CA ARG A 254 -11.86 2.21 6.70
C ARG A 254 -12.14 3.67 7.04
N ALA A 255 -12.24 4.00 8.32
CA ALA A 255 -12.43 5.37 8.77
C ALA A 255 -11.27 6.29 8.33
N TYR A 256 -10.03 5.79 8.35
CA TYR A 256 -8.88 6.48 7.81
C TYR A 256 -9.04 6.76 6.30
N ASN A 257 -9.47 5.78 5.52
CA ASN A 257 -9.71 5.95 4.08
C ASN A 257 -10.85 6.96 3.80
N ILE A 258 -11.88 7.00 4.66
CA ILE A 258 -12.95 7.99 4.60
C ILE A 258 -12.38 9.40 4.83
N VAL A 259 -11.69 9.62 5.96
CA VAL A 259 -11.18 10.94 6.34
C VAL A 259 -10.18 11.49 5.31
N THR A 260 -9.36 10.61 4.73
CA THR A 260 -8.32 11.01 3.77
C THR A 260 -8.76 10.98 2.31
N ASN A 261 -10.05 10.77 2.04
CA ASN A 261 -10.63 10.65 0.68
C ASN A 261 -9.95 9.58 -0.19
N ARG A 262 -9.55 8.46 0.45
CA ARG A 262 -8.93 7.29 -0.22
C ARG A 262 -9.92 6.15 -0.44
N LEU A 263 -11.12 6.26 0.14
CA LEU A 263 -12.15 5.23 -0.01
C LEU A 263 -12.67 5.22 -1.45
N THR A 264 -12.55 4.07 -2.12
CA THR A 264 -13.13 3.87 -3.44
C THR A 264 -14.56 3.35 -3.31
N THR A 265 -14.74 2.30 -2.52
CA THR A 265 -16.02 1.70 -2.18
C THR A 265 -15.86 0.87 -0.91
N THR A 266 -16.95 0.58 -0.22
CA THR A 266 -16.98 -0.37 0.91
C THR A 266 -18.40 -0.79 1.20
N ASN A 267 -18.58 -1.86 1.95
CA ASN A 267 -19.88 -2.32 2.40
C ASN A 267 -20.09 -1.97 3.88
N LEU A 268 -21.33 -1.66 4.23
CA LEU A 268 -21.74 -1.37 5.60
C LEU A 268 -23.03 -2.12 5.92
N ASP A 269 -22.95 -3.06 6.87
CA ASP A 269 -24.10 -3.83 7.31
C ASP A 269 -24.77 -3.17 8.51
N ILE A 270 -26.07 -2.95 8.41
CA ILE A 270 -26.90 -2.35 9.45
C ILE A 270 -27.87 -3.41 9.97
N PRO A 271 -27.80 -3.77 11.25
CA PRO A 271 -28.75 -4.72 11.84
C PRO A 271 -30.15 -4.11 11.96
N LEU A 272 -31.15 -4.92 11.66
CA LEU A 272 -32.57 -4.55 11.83
C LEU A 272 -33.11 -5.03 13.16
N GLU A 273 -34.04 -4.26 13.75
CA GLU A 273 -34.72 -4.61 15.00
C GLU A 273 -35.60 -5.86 14.83
N SER A 274 -36.11 -6.10 13.63
CA SER A 274 -36.89 -7.30 13.27
C SER A 274 -36.04 -8.56 13.09
N GLY A 275 -34.72 -8.46 13.23
CA GLY A 275 -33.74 -9.48 12.90
C GLY A 275 -33.29 -9.40 11.44
N GLY A 276 -32.07 -9.89 11.18
CA GLY A 276 -31.40 -9.78 9.89
C GLY A 276 -30.62 -8.48 9.71
N TYR A 277 -30.13 -8.25 8.50
CA TYR A 277 -29.28 -7.10 8.14
C TYR A 277 -29.73 -6.48 6.83
N VAL A 278 -29.42 -5.21 6.66
CA VAL A 278 -29.38 -4.55 5.38
C VAL A 278 -27.92 -4.21 5.09
N SER A 279 -27.40 -4.70 3.98
CA SER A 279 -26.07 -4.39 3.48
C SER A 279 -26.15 -3.23 2.50
N PHE A 280 -25.28 -2.24 2.70
CA PHE A 280 -25.19 -1.05 1.87
C PHE A 280 -23.81 -0.97 1.22
N GLY A 281 -23.77 -0.76 -0.10
CA GLY A 281 -22.57 -0.37 -0.81
C GLY A 281 -22.40 1.15 -0.76
N ILE A 282 -21.31 1.64 -0.16
CA ILE A 282 -20.96 3.06 -0.20
C ILE A 282 -20.29 3.33 -1.55
N ALA A 283 -21.01 4.02 -2.45
CA ALA A 283 -20.56 4.29 -3.80
C ALA A 283 -19.82 5.64 -3.93
N HIS A 284 -20.05 6.55 -3.02
CA HIS A 284 -19.41 7.87 -2.99
C HIS A 284 -19.19 8.30 -1.55
N CYS A 285 -17.99 8.80 -1.28
CA CYS A 285 -17.63 9.35 0.02
C CYS A 285 -16.73 10.55 -0.19
N GLU A 286 -17.10 11.67 0.43
CA GLU A 286 -16.30 12.90 0.44
C GLU A 286 -16.11 13.37 1.86
N SER A 287 -14.88 13.69 2.21
CA SER A 287 -14.50 14.24 3.52
C SER A 287 -13.83 15.59 3.37
N ARG A 288 -14.17 16.54 4.23
CA ARG A 288 -13.53 17.85 4.32
C ARG A 288 -13.36 18.27 5.78
N MET A 289 -12.32 19.04 6.03
CA MET A 289 -12.02 19.59 7.35
C MET A 289 -12.30 21.07 7.39
N GLU A 290 -13.01 21.52 8.43
CA GLU A 290 -13.25 22.92 8.72
C GLU A 290 -12.63 23.27 10.08
N PHE A 291 -12.08 24.48 10.18
CA PHE A 291 -11.35 24.93 11.36
C PHE A 291 -12.08 26.11 12.02
N GLU A 292 -12.48 25.92 13.27
CA GLU A 292 -12.91 27.02 14.14
C GLU A 292 -11.66 27.57 14.83
N ILE A 293 -11.39 28.86 14.59
CA ILE A 293 -10.17 29.52 15.06
C ILE A 293 -10.54 30.64 16.01
N ASP A 294 -9.86 30.71 17.16
CA ASP A 294 -9.97 31.78 18.13
C ASP A 294 -8.60 32.45 18.29
N GLY A 295 -8.48 33.70 17.84
CA GLY A 295 -7.19 34.38 17.74
C GLY A 295 -6.22 33.64 16.81
N ASP A 296 -5.11 33.18 17.37
CA ASP A 296 -4.08 32.42 16.65
C ASP A 296 -4.16 30.90 16.90
N GLU A 297 -5.14 30.45 17.71
CA GLU A 297 -5.25 29.03 18.07
C GLU A 297 -6.43 28.34 17.35
N ILE A 298 -6.25 27.06 17.04
CA ILE A 298 -7.33 26.22 16.55
C ILE A 298 -8.15 25.77 17.76
N ARG A 299 -9.39 26.23 17.84
CA ARG A 299 -10.32 25.86 18.91
C ARG A 299 -10.90 24.47 18.65
N ARG A 300 -11.37 24.22 17.43
CA ARG A 300 -12.02 22.97 17.04
C ARG A 300 -11.76 22.66 15.57
N VAL A 301 -11.71 21.38 15.25
CA VAL A 301 -11.71 20.85 13.87
C VAL A 301 -12.99 20.04 13.68
N VAL A 302 -13.74 20.37 12.64
CA VAL A 302 -14.92 19.60 12.24
C VAL A 302 -14.57 18.80 10.99
N ILE A 303 -14.65 17.48 11.08
CA ILE A 303 -14.49 16.57 9.95
C ILE A 303 -15.88 16.26 9.39
N ARG A 304 -16.23 16.90 8.26
CA ARG A 304 -17.51 16.65 7.59
C ARG A 304 -17.36 15.54 6.59
N VAL A 305 -18.21 14.54 6.71
CA VAL A 305 -18.27 13.39 5.82
C VAL A 305 -19.65 13.30 5.19
N GLU A 306 -19.68 13.25 3.86
CA GLU A 306 -20.89 13.04 3.09
C GLU A 306 -20.77 11.73 2.30
N THR A 307 -21.71 10.82 2.48
CA THR A 307 -21.71 9.52 1.78
C THR A 307 -23.01 9.30 1.03
N ARG A 308 -22.89 8.57 -0.09
CA ARG A 308 -24.02 8.03 -0.84
C ARG A 308 -23.91 6.53 -0.87
N SER A 309 -24.96 5.86 -0.41
CA SER A 309 -25.02 4.40 -0.35
C SER A 309 -26.20 3.85 -1.14
N ASN A 310 -26.01 2.64 -1.65
CA ASN A 310 -27.04 1.87 -2.34
C ASN A 310 -27.39 0.63 -1.53
N PHE A 311 -28.60 0.11 -1.71
CA PHE A 311 -28.95 -1.21 -1.18
C PHE A 311 -28.24 -2.30 -1.99
N ASP A 312 -27.42 -3.12 -1.32
CA ASP A 312 -26.77 -4.27 -1.94
C ASP A 312 -27.54 -5.56 -1.59
N GLU A 313 -27.94 -5.73 -0.31
CA GLU A 313 -28.64 -6.92 0.14
C GLU A 313 -29.60 -6.59 1.30
N VAL A 314 -30.74 -7.27 1.34
CA VAL A 314 -31.70 -7.24 2.46
C VAL A 314 -31.97 -8.67 2.88
N THR A 315 -31.44 -9.09 4.05
CA THR A 315 -31.63 -10.47 4.55
C THR A 315 -32.89 -10.63 5.40
N ALA A 316 -33.59 -9.54 5.68
CA ALA A 316 -34.78 -9.54 6.54
C ALA A 316 -36.04 -9.92 5.74
N HIS A 317 -36.87 -10.77 6.35
CA HIS A 317 -38.24 -11.01 5.89
C HIS A 317 -39.14 -9.89 6.43
N GLY A 318 -39.32 -8.81 5.68
CA GLY A 318 -40.17 -7.70 6.11
C GLY A 318 -40.59 -6.79 4.96
N LYS A 319 -41.91 -6.61 4.82
CA LYS A 319 -42.46 -5.54 3.98
C LYS A 319 -42.17 -4.20 4.67
N GLY A 320 -41.62 -3.23 3.96
CA GLY A 320 -41.48 -1.85 4.43
C GLY A 320 -40.08 -1.29 4.57
N VAL A 321 -39.01 -2.05 4.27
CA VAL A 321 -37.60 -1.55 4.32
C VAL A 321 -37.37 -0.39 3.33
N PHE A 322 -38.17 -0.31 2.25
CA PHE A 322 -38.09 0.72 1.23
C PHE A 322 -39.06 1.89 1.43
N GLU A 323 -39.82 1.89 2.54
CA GLU A 323 -40.64 3.03 2.92
C GLU A 323 -39.78 4.23 3.31
N GLU A 324 -40.24 5.44 3.05
CA GLU A 324 -39.47 6.67 3.26
C GLU A 324 -39.02 6.83 4.72
N GLU A 325 -39.88 6.47 5.66
CA GLU A 325 -39.56 6.52 7.10
C GLU A 325 -38.50 5.45 7.49
N ALA A 326 -38.58 4.26 6.91
CA ALA A 326 -37.59 3.21 7.13
C ALA A 326 -36.21 3.60 6.54
N ILE A 327 -36.19 4.18 5.34
CA ILE A 327 -34.96 4.70 4.73
C ILE A 327 -34.32 5.76 5.61
N ARG A 328 -35.07 6.73 6.10
CA ARG A 328 -34.54 7.77 7.01
C ARG A 328 -33.93 7.16 8.28
N ARG A 329 -34.57 6.16 8.89
CA ARG A 329 -34.02 5.46 10.06
C ARG A 329 -32.74 4.69 9.71
N LEU A 330 -32.63 4.15 8.51
CA LEU A 330 -31.42 3.48 8.03
C LEU A 330 -30.30 4.48 7.76
N GLU A 331 -30.59 5.66 7.23
CA GLU A 331 -29.63 6.76 7.10
C GLU A 331 -29.09 7.16 8.48
N GLU A 332 -29.97 7.42 9.46
CA GLU A 332 -29.58 7.76 10.84
C GLU A 332 -28.69 6.66 11.48
N LYS A 333 -29.01 5.38 11.27
CA LYS A 333 -28.19 4.27 11.80
C LYS A 333 -26.82 4.19 11.10
N GLN A 334 -26.73 4.46 9.80
CA GLN A 334 -25.45 4.54 9.10
C GLN A 334 -24.63 5.74 9.58
N GLU A 335 -25.24 6.92 9.74
CA GLU A 335 -24.58 8.10 10.28
C GLU A 335 -24.00 7.84 11.67
N GLN A 336 -24.79 7.22 12.57
CA GLN A 336 -24.31 6.85 13.89
C GLN A 336 -23.12 5.90 13.82
N LYS A 337 -23.22 4.81 13.04
CA LYS A 337 -22.14 3.81 12.92
C LYS A 337 -20.86 4.39 12.35
N LEU A 338 -20.96 5.24 11.34
CA LEU A 338 -19.79 5.91 10.75
C LEU A 338 -19.21 6.94 11.73
N THR A 339 -20.04 7.67 12.47
CA THR A 339 -19.59 8.61 13.50
C THR A 339 -18.79 7.89 14.59
N GLU A 340 -19.30 6.77 15.11
CA GLU A 340 -18.59 5.94 16.10
C GLU A 340 -17.20 5.48 15.60
N GLN A 341 -17.10 5.07 14.32
CA GLN A 341 -15.83 4.66 13.72
C GLN A 341 -14.86 5.84 13.56
N LEU A 342 -15.35 7.00 13.18
CA LEU A 342 -14.54 8.22 13.07
C LEU A 342 -14.05 8.71 14.43
N GLU A 343 -14.91 8.68 15.45
CA GLU A 343 -14.53 9.02 16.83
C GLU A 343 -13.45 8.07 17.37
N ALA A 344 -13.59 6.77 17.12
CA ALA A 344 -12.57 5.78 17.48
C ALA A 344 -11.24 6.07 16.77
N LEU A 345 -11.25 6.38 15.48
CA LEU A 345 -10.06 6.75 14.71
C LEU A 345 -9.39 8.03 15.26
N ILE A 346 -10.19 9.06 15.58
CA ILE A 346 -9.72 10.30 16.20
C ILE A 346 -9.07 10.00 17.55
N GLY A 347 -9.70 9.13 18.35
CA GLY A 347 -9.15 8.65 19.61
C GLY A 347 -7.79 7.99 19.45
N GLU A 348 -7.62 7.13 18.44
CA GLU A 348 -6.34 6.50 18.12
C GLU A 348 -5.26 7.52 17.71
N SER A 349 -5.61 8.53 16.89
CA SER A 349 -4.68 9.61 16.50
C SER A 349 -4.18 10.37 17.73
N LYS A 350 -5.07 10.70 18.65
CA LYS A 350 -4.74 11.37 19.92
C LYS A 350 -3.90 10.48 20.83
N ARG A 351 -4.27 9.21 20.98
CA ARG A 351 -3.56 8.22 21.80
C ARG A 351 -2.12 8.01 21.32
N MET A 352 -1.94 7.88 20.01
CA MET A 352 -0.63 7.71 19.38
C MET A 352 0.14 9.03 19.29
N ARG A 353 -0.51 10.18 19.56
CA ARG A 353 0.05 11.51 19.30
C ARG A 353 0.64 11.59 17.89
N ALA A 354 -0.16 11.22 16.91
CA ALA A 354 0.26 11.12 15.53
C ALA A 354 -0.86 11.61 14.60
N ASP A 355 -0.61 12.68 13.87
CA ASP A 355 -1.57 13.24 12.93
C ASP A 355 -1.56 12.47 11.61
N PHE A 356 -2.06 11.26 11.62
CA PHE A 356 -2.34 10.51 10.39
C PHE A 356 -3.69 10.90 9.75
N LEU A 357 -4.51 11.69 10.44
CA LEU A 357 -5.76 12.22 9.88
C LEU A 357 -5.51 13.27 8.79
N GLY A 358 -4.34 13.92 8.80
CA GLY A 358 -3.98 14.97 7.86
C GLY A 358 -4.45 16.36 8.26
N VAL A 359 -4.79 16.59 9.54
CA VAL A 359 -5.24 17.88 10.07
C VAL A 359 -4.19 18.98 9.86
N CYS A 360 -2.90 18.66 10.11
CA CYS A 360 -1.77 19.55 9.86
C CYS A 360 -1.73 20.03 8.40
N GLY A 361 -1.81 19.08 7.48
CA GLY A 361 -1.79 19.37 6.04
C GLY A 361 -2.97 20.22 5.59
N ALA A 362 -4.17 19.88 6.07
CA ALA A 362 -5.40 20.62 5.76
C ALA A 362 -5.34 22.05 6.32
N PHE A 363 -4.87 22.22 7.56
CA PHE A 363 -4.71 23.55 8.17
C PHE A 363 -3.66 24.39 7.43
N ARG A 364 -2.52 23.80 7.09
CA ARG A 364 -1.47 24.47 6.31
C ARG A 364 -1.98 24.99 4.96
N LEU A 365 -2.81 24.22 4.28
CA LEU A 365 -3.38 24.59 2.98
C LEU A 365 -4.44 25.70 3.10
N GLN A 366 -5.31 25.63 4.12
CA GLN A 366 -6.40 26.60 4.30
C GLN A 366 -5.92 27.91 4.96
N HIS A 367 -4.94 27.82 5.87
CA HIS A 367 -4.46 28.94 6.69
C HIS A 367 -2.94 29.10 6.69
N PRO A 368 -2.29 29.28 5.52
CA PRO A 368 -0.83 29.23 5.38
C PRO A 368 -0.09 30.28 6.22
N TYR A 369 -0.69 31.46 6.41
CA TYR A 369 -0.07 32.52 7.20
C TYR A 369 -0.08 32.23 8.71
N ARG A 370 -1.13 31.61 9.21
CA ARG A 370 -1.23 31.23 10.63
C ARG A 370 -0.39 29.99 10.93
N PHE A 371 -0.30 29.08 9.98
CA PHE A 371 0.50 27.85 10.10
C PHE A 371 1.98 28.16 10.39
N ARG A 372 2.56 29.24 9.83
CA ARG A 372 3.96 29.62 10.06
C ARG A 372 4.35 29.79 11.54
N GLY A 373 3.41 30.14 12.41
CA GLY A 373 3.65 30.22 13.85
C GLY A 373 3.44 28.90 14.60
N MET A 374 2.97 27.87 13.92
CA MET A 374 2.54 26.60 14.50
C MET A 374 3.29 25.38 13.91
N GLU A 375 4.37 25.61 13.17
CA GLU A 375 5.07 24.56 12.40
C GLU A 375 5.68 23.47 13.27
N SER A 376 6.03 23.75 14.53
CA SER A 376 6.65 22.77 15.42
C SER A 376 5.69 22.21 16.45
N GLY A 377 5.89 20.94 16.82
CA GLY A 377 5.14 20.29 17.91
C GLY A 377 3.70 19.92 17.55
N TRP A 378 3.41 19.71 16.26
CA TRP A 378 2.06 19.40 15.79
C TRP A 378 1.49 18.12 16.41
N ASN A 379 2.31 17.10 16.58
CA ASN A 379 1.89 15.84 17.16
C ASN A 379 1.45 15.96 18.64
N ASP A 380 1.97 16.94 19.39
CA ASP A 380 1.49 17.23 20.74
C ASP A 380 0.18 18.02 20.70
N ARG A 381 0.01 18.91 19.72
CA ARG A 381 -1.23 19.67 19.52
C ARG A 381 -2.41 18.75 19.20
N ILE A 382 -2.22 17.74 18.31
CA ILE A 382 -3.31 16.83 17.91
C ILE A 382 -3.91 16.10 19.11
N ALA A 383 -3.11 15.79 20.12
CA ALA A 383 -3.58 15.10 21.33
C ALA A 383 -4.57 15.94 22.17
N GLY A 384 -4.40 17.27 22.15
CA GLY A 384 -5.27 18.20 22.91
C GLY A 384 -6.38 18.85 22.08
N LEU A 385 -6.35 18.70 20.74
CA LEU A 385 -7.26 19.39 19.84
C LEU A 385 -8.67 18.79 19.91
N GLU A 386 -9.70 19.63 19.98
CA GLU A 386 -11.08 19.17 19.83
C GLU A 386 -11.34 18.86 18.36
N ILE A 387 -11.58 17.58 18.05
CA ILE A 387 -11.88 17.09 16.69
C ILE A 387 -13.22 16.38 16.75
N VAL A 388 -14.17 16.81 15.93
CA VAL A 388 -15.54 16.32 15.94
C VAL A 388 -15.95 15.87 14.54
N PRO A 389 -16.41 14.63 14.34
CA PRO A 389 -16.95 14.19 13.07
C PRO A 389 -18.43 14.65 12.92
N GLU A 390 -18.78 15.08 11.73
CA GLU A 390 -20.17 15.31 11.30
C GLU A 390 -20.41 14.47 10.06
N VAL A 391 -21.27 13.47 10.17
CA VAL A 391 -21.56 12.53 9.08
C VAL A 391 -22.96 12.78 8.54
N ARG A 392 -23.07 12.77 7.22
CA ARG A 392 -24.35 12.77 6.51
C ARG A 392 -24.36 11.62 5.51
N VAL A 393 -25.41 10.83 5.58
CA VAL A 393 -25.63 9.70 4.71
C VAL A 393 -26.86 9.97 3.83
N HIS A 394 -26.75 9.61 2.57
CA HIS A 394 -27.87 9.64 1.65
C HIS A 394 -28.00 8.29 0.95
N ILE A 395 -29.12 7.59 1.18
CA ILE A 395 -29.41 6.32 0.54
C ILE A 395 -30.10 6.61 -0.80
N GLN A 396 -29.42 6.19 -1.90
CA GLN A 396 -30.00 6.26 -3.23
C GLN A 396 -30.90 5.05 -3.47
N ARG A 397 -32.14 5.30 -3.90
CA ARG A 397 -33.02 4.22 -4.34
C ARG A 397 -32.58 3.76 -5.72
N THR A 398 -32.00 2.57 -5.81
CA THR A 398 -31.85 1.90 -7.09
C THR A 398 -33.22 1.34 -7.51
N LEU A 399 -33.78 1.88 -8.58
CA LEU A 399 -35.09 1.49 -9.11
C LEU A 399 -35.15 0.07 -9.70
N ASP A 400 -34.02 -0.63 -9.77
CA ASP A 400 -33.92 -1.92 -10.46
C ASP A 400 -34.28 -3.15 -9.60
N THR A 401 -34.70 -2.98 -8.34
CA THR A 401 -35.01 -4.10 -7.45
C THR A 401 -36.41 -4.07 -6.84
N VAL A 402 -37.38 -3.42 -7.47
CA VAL A 402 -38.79 -3.72 -7.20
C VAL A 402 -39.16 -4.96 -8.00
N GLY A 403 -38.48 -6.07 -7.73
CA GLY A 403 -38.89 -7.40 -8.12
C GLY A 403 -40.11 -7.79 -7.31
N THR A 404 -41.24 -7.74 -7.97
CA THR A 404 -42.46 -8.44 -7.65
C THR A 404 -42.18 -9.80 -7.01
N ASN A 405 -42.35 -9.91 -5.71
CA ASN A 405 -42.73 -11.15 -5.07
C ASN A 405 -44.05 -10.90 -4.37
N ASP A 406 -45.14 -11.19 -5.14
CA ASP A 406 -46.47 -11.47 -4.63
C ASP A 406 -46.48 -12.76 -3.80
#